data_c268112580a0433bb55301225eb06d38
#
_entry.id   c268112580a0433bb55301225eb06d38
#
_cell.length_a   1.000
_cell.length_b   1.000
_cell.length_c   1.000
_cell.angle_alpha   90.00
_cell.angle_beta   90.00
_cell.angle_gamma   90.00
#
_symmetry.space_group_name_H-M   'P 1'
#
loop_
_entity.id
_entity.type
_entity.pdbx_description
1 polymer ?
#
loop_
_entity_poly.entity_id
_entity_poly.type
_entity_poly.pdbx_seq_one_letter_code
_entity_poly.pdbx_strand_id
1 'polypeptide(L)'
;MRGAAPRDRPRRLPLLSIAATALLVASSGAHADEFFQVRDENPLIRGFYLPLPTDGRLTDGADLSATLSISNTLNVENRGQESLLVDGESHVLRLSYEDALFQSWRFRFTVPIVNDSGGFLDSTINHWHHWFGFNPGNRPFYPQNELVYSYSGRGSIDLTREQTSLGDISGELGWYPIDDAHRTLSFWGGLQAPTGSVSKLTGDGAWDGAAWAHGALRWPQWQLGAEFGVAQPFGDEIFAGAAHRTSLFARFAATRSLGQAWALRAQLDGQTGRVEDSSLRFLGPSLELTVGAVRRLGAHWRLEFGFAEDAAVNTAPDITFFFGIRRQSSAK
;
A
#
# COMPACT_ATOMS: atom_id res chain seq x y z
N MET A 1 -21.09 9.90 97.61
CA MET A 1 -20.54 8.76 96.87
C MET A 1 -20.95 8.93 95.43
N ARG A 2 -20.00 9.27 94.57
CA ARG A 2 -20.31 9.54 93.17
C ARG A 2 -19.50 8.47 92.36
N GLY A 3 -20.29 7.63 91.65
CA GLY A 3 -19.70 6.57 90.77
C GLY A 3 -19.21 7.22 89.48
N ALA A 4 -18.00 6.80 89.07
CA ALA A 4 -17.37 7.16 87.83
C ALA A 4 -17.85 6.26 86.68
N ALA A 5 -18.30 6.89 85.60
CA ALA A 5 -18.65 6.18 84.34
C ALA A 5 -17.40 5.75 83.55
N PRO A 6 -17.45 4.61 82.87
CA PRO A 6 -16.34 4.11 82.08
C PRO A 6 -16.20 4.89 80.77
N ARG A 7 -14.97 5.29 80.41
CA ARG A 7 -14.61 5.91 79.14
C ARG A 7 -14.58 4.91 78.01
N ASP A 8 -15.43 5.09 77.01
CA ASP A 8 -15.37 4.41 75.73
C ASP A 8 -14.07 4.71 74.98
N ARG A 9 -13.36 3.67 74.63
CA ARG A 9 -12.20 3.75 73.73
C ARG A 9 -12.69 3.59 72.27
N PRO A 10 -12.27 4.45 71.33
CA PRO A 10 -12.64 4.29 69.92
C PRO A 10 -11.96 3.01 69.36
N ARG A 11 -12.77 2.14 68.77
CA ARG A 11 -12.34 1.01 67.99
C ARG A 11 -11.63 1.50 66.75
N ARG A 12 -10.33 1.22 66.64
CA ARG A 12 -9.56 1.39 65.40
C ARG A 12 -10.01 0.30 64.42
N LEU A 13 -10.62 0.71 63.30
CA LEU A 13 -10.85 -0.12 62.13
C LEU A 13 -9.51 -0.45 61.48
N PRO A 14 -9.24 -1.72 61.09
CA PRO A 14 -8.06 -2.02 60.35
C PRO A 14 -8.18 -1.45 58.94
N LEU A 15 -7.25 -0.57 58.60
CA LEU A 15 -7.02 -0.11 57.21
C LEU A 15 -6.64 -1.35 56.39
N LEU A 16 -7.58 -1.85 55.58
CA LEU A 16 -7.28 -2.78 54.49
C LEU A 16 -6.39 -2.06 53.51
N SER A 17 -5.10 -2.41 53.55
CA SER A 17 -4.16 -2.08 52.48
C SER A 17 -4.57 -2.87 51.26
N ILE A 18 -5.33 -2.26 50.35
CA ILE A 18 -5.50 -2.74 48.98
C ILE A 18 -4.16 -2.49 48.27
N ALA A 19 -3.28 -3.48 48.35
CA ALA A 19 -2.14 -3.58 47.45
C ALA A 19 -2.70 -3.77 46.03
N ALA A 20 -2.87 -2.68 45.29
CA ALA A 20 -3.09 -2.73 43.86
C ALA A 20 -1.81 -3.27 43.22
N THR A 21 -1.74 -4.59 43.08
CA THR A 21 -0.77 -5.24 42.22
C THR A 21 -1.15 -4.84 40.81
N ALA A 22 -0.53 -3.77 40.30
CA ALA A 22 -0.54 -3.46 38.89
C ALA A 22 0.17 -4.63 38.19
N LEU A 23 -0.62 -5.57 37.69
CA LEU A 23 -0.17 -6.54 36.71
C LEU A 23 0.19 -5.70 35.47
N LEU A 24 1.48 -5.38 35.36
CA LEU A 24 2.11 -5.04 34.10
C LEU A 24 2.03 -6.31 33.23
N VAL A 25 0.88 -6.55 32.65
CA VAL A 25 0.79 -7.36 31.45
C VAL A 25 1.59 -6.58 30.43
N ALA A 26 2.85 -7.01 30.23
CA ALA A 26 3.59 -6.64 29.04
C ALA A 26 2.74 -7.14 27.86
N SER A 27 1.84 -6.30 27.39
CA SER A 27 1.18 -6.49 26.12
C SER A 27 2.31 -6.43 25.12
N SER A 28 2.78 -7.60 24.67
CA SER A 28 3.49 -7.70 23.41
C SER A 28 2.55 -7.09 22.39
N GLY A 29 2.77 -5.81 22.13
CA GLY A 29 1.96 -5.04 21.19
C GLY A 29 1.94 -5.82 19.89
N ALA A 30 0.78 -5.91 19.32
CA ALA A 30 0.61 -6.51 18.00
C ALA A 30 1.46 -5.73 17.01
N HIS A 31 2.69 -6.19 16.73
CA HIS A 31 3.49 -5.60 15.68
C HIS A 31 2.80 -5.91 14.35
N ALA A 32 2.10 -4.93 13.82
CA ALA A 32 1.65 -4.93 12.43
C ALA A 32 2.84 -4.48 11.58
N ASP A 33 2.91 -4.91 10.32
CA ASP A 33 3.84 -4.29 9.38
C ASP A 33 3.56 -2.80 9.30
N GLU A 34 4.51 -2.00 8.89
CA GLU A 34 4.36 -0.56 8.86
C GLU A 34 3.51 -0.09 7.69
N PHE A 35 3.50 -0.83 6.56
CA PHE A 35 2.85 -0.45 5.32
C PHE A 35 1.75 -1.43 4.90
N PHE A 36 0.75 -0.93 4.17
CA PHE A 36 -0.12 -1.75 3.33
C PHE A 36 0.62 -2.19 2.07
N GLN A 37 0.32 -3.39 1.57
CA GLN A 37 0.94 -3.93 0.36
C GLN A 37 0.20 -3.45 -0.90
N VAL A 38 0.11 -2.12 -1.05
CA VAL A 38 -0.52 -1.43 -2.16
C VAL A 38 0.45 -0.45 -2.80
N ARG A 39 0.19 -0.07 -4.05
CA ARG A 39 0.94 0.93 -4.80
C ARG A 39 0.01 1.62 -5.79
N ASP A 40 0.47 2.66 -6.45
CA ASP A 40 -0.23 3.32 -7.54
C ASP A 40 -0.62 2.31 -8.64
N GLU A 41 -1.93 2.21 -8.90
CA GLU A 41 -2.53 1.31 -9.88
C GLU A 41 -2.91 2.02 -11.19
N ASN A 42 -2.33 3.18 -11.48
CA ASN A 42 -2.54 3.88 -12.74
C ASN A 42 -2.28 2.92 -13.93
N PRO A 43 -3.30 2.60 -14.74
CA PRO A 43 -3.21 1.55 -15.75
C PRO A 43 -2.16 1.80 -16.84
N LEU A 44 -1.80 3.07 -17.07
CA LEU A 44 -0.82 3.42 -18.10
C LEU A 44 0.63 3.26 -17.65
N ILE A 45 0.89 3.37 -16.34
CA ILE A 45 2.26 3.32 -15.81
C ILE A 45 2.50 2.13 -14.85
N ARG A 46 1.49 1.35 -14.52
CA ARG A 46 1.63 0.20 -13.61
C ARG A 46 2.56 -0.90 -14.14
N GLY A 47 2.80 -0.97 -15.45
CA GLY A 47 3.79 -1.86 -16.05
C GLY A 47 5.22 -1.55 -15.63
N PHE A 48 5.55 -0.28 -15.37
CA PHE A 48 6.85 0.11 -14.86
C PHE A 48 7.04 -0.32 -13.41
N TYR A 49 8.25 -0.74 -13.09
CA TYR A 49 8.54 -1.25 -11.76
C TYR A 49 8.45 -0.16 -10.68
N LEU A 50 7.53 -0.35 -9.78
CA LEU A 50 7.48 0.29 -8.47
C LEU A 50 7.40 -0.83 -7.43
N PRO A 51 8.43 -1.07 -6.60
CA PRO A 51 8.40 -2.17 -5.65
C PRO A 51 7.23 -2.04 -4.67
N LEU A 52 6.69 -3.16 -4.21
CA LEU A 52 5.76 -3.14 -3.09
C LEU A 52 6.46 -2.64 -1.82
N PRO A 53 5.73 -2.00 -0.91
CA PRO A 53 6.30 -1.60 0.37
C PRO A 53 6.95 -2.75 1.11
N THR A 54 8.01 -2.44 1.85
CA THR A 54 8.77 -3.41 2.62
C THR A 54 8.05 -3.74 3.92
N ASP A 55 8.14 -5.00 4.32
CA ASP A 55 7.72 -5.40 5.66
C ASP A 55 8.76 -5.06 6.70
N GLY A 56 8.27 -4.63 7.84
CA GLY A 56 9.07 -3.98 8.82
C GLY A 56 10.06 -4.83 9.59
N ARG A 57 9.92 -6.15 9.66
CA ARG A 57 10.79 -7.00 10.51
C ARG A 57 11.32 -8.21 9.78
N LEU A 58 12.53 -8.60 10.17
CA LEU A 58 13.07 -9.88 9.79
C LEU A 58 12.31 -11.00 10.52
N THR A 59 11.71 -11.92 9.78
CA THR A 59 11.03 -13.11 10.30
C THR A 59 11.84 -14.37 9.99
N ASP A 60 11.68 -15.43 10.82
CA ASP A 60 12.47 -16.68 10.71
C ASP A 60 11.92 -17.69 9.70
N GLY A 61 11.04 -17.30 8.83
CA GLY A 61 10.48 -18.26 7.87
C GLY A 61 9.64 -17.60 6.80
N ALA A 62 9.00 -18.44 6.00
CA ALA A 62 8.26 -18.03 4.85
C ALA A 62 6.98 -17.25 5.20
N ASP A 63 6.83 -16.11 4.58
CA ASP A 63 5.61 -15.32 4.58
C ASP A 63 4.93 -15.45 3.21
N LEU A 64 3.63 -15.64 3.22
CA LEU A 64 2.79 -15.67 2.04
C LEU A 64 1.76 -14.57 2.12
N SER A 65 1.59 -13.80 1.06
CA SER A 65 0.55 -12.79 0.99
C SER A 65 -0.21 -12.84 -0.33
N ALA A 66 -1.49 -12.44 -0.26
CA ALA A 66 -2.32 -12.18 -1.41
C ALA A 66 -3.03 -10.84 -1.18
N THR A 67 -2.86 -9.89 -2.08
CA THR A 67 -3.52 -8.58 -2.02
C THR A 67 -4.28 -8.36 -3.32
N LEU A 68 -5.58 -8.07 -3.19
CA LEU A 68 -6.45 -7.64 -4.28
C LEU A 68 -6.65 -6.13 -4.18
N SER A 69 -6.26 -5.39 -5.20
CA SER A 69 -6.58 -3.98 -5.42
C SER A 69 -7.66 -3.86 -6.48
N ILE A 70 -8.68 -3.05 -6.23
CA ILE A 70 -9.77 -2.74 -7.16
C ILE A 70 -9.78 -1.24 -7.33
N SER A 71 -9.32 -0.76 -8.47
CA SER A 71 -9.11 0.66 -8.77
C SER A 71 -10.12 1.11 -9.81
N ASN A 72 -10.80 2.22 -9.58
CA ASN A 72 -11.63 2.89 -10.56
C ASN A 72 -10.96 4.19 -11.00
N THR A 73 -10.98 4.46 -12.30
CA THR A 73 -10.34 5.63 -12.90
C THR A 73 -11.25 6.23 -13.95
N LEU A 74 -11.46 7.54 -13.86
CA LEU A 74 -11.95 8.35 -14.97
C LEU A 74 -11.09 9.59 -15.10
N ASN A 75 -10.17 9.61 -16.04
CA ASN A 75 -9.31 10.74 -16.32
C ASN A 75 -9.37 11.16 -17.80
N VAL A 76 -9.58 12.44 -18.03
CA VAL A 76 -9.65 13.02 -19.37
C VAL A 76 -8.76 14.24 -19.42
N GLU A 77 -7.71 14.16 -20.20
CA GLU A 77 -6.77 15.27 -20.40
C GLU A 77 -6.46 15.49 -21.87
N ASN A 78 -6.37 16.76 -22.27
CA ASN A 78 -5.89 17.17 -23.57
C ASN A 78 -4.94 18.35 -23.38
N ARG A 79 -3.64 18.14 -23.63
CA ARG A 79 -2.61 19.16 -23.44
C ARG A 79 -1.53 19.07 -24.52
N GLY A 80 -1.24 20.21 -25.15
CA GLY A 80 -0.24 20.25 -26.20
C GLY A 80 -0.60 19.34 -27.37
N GLN A 81 0.24 18.34 -27.62
CA GLN A 81 0.03 17.27 -28.62
C GLN A 81 -0.39 15.94 -28.02
N GLU A 82 -0.70 15.93 -26.73
CA GLU A 82 -1.09 14.72 -26.01
C GLU A 82 -2.59 14.75 -25.70
N SER A 83 -3.25 13.61 -25.86
CA SER A 83 -4.62 13.39 -25.43
C SER A 83 -4.76 12.07 -24.68
N LEU A 84 -5.59 12.07 -23.66
CA LEU A 84 -5.82 10.97 -22.76
C LEU A 84 -7.30 10.83 -22.45
N LEU A 85 -7.82 9.62 -22.55
CA LEU A 85 -9.07 9.15 -21.94
C LEU A 85 -8.77 7.80 -21.26
N VAL A 86 -8.85 7.79 -19.96
CA VAL A 86 -8.79 6.56 -19.15
C VAL A 86 -10.09 6.46 -18.39
N ASP A 87 -10.91 5.46 -18.74
CA ASP A 87 -12.18 5.14 -18.10
C ASP A 87 -12.27 3.64 -17.91
N GLY A 88 -12.43 3.17 -16.67
CA GLY A 88 -12.51 1.75 -16.36
C GLY A 88 -12.08 1.33 -14.96
N GLU A 89 -12.18 0.04 -14.72
CA GLU A 89 -11.72 -0.58 -13.49
C GLU A 89 -10.58 -1.57 -13.73
N SER A 90 -9.58 -1.50 -12.86
CA SER A 90 -8.48 -2.46 -12.80
C SER A 90 -8.57 -3.28 -11.53
N HIS A 91 -8.57 -4.62 -11.66
CA HIS A 91 -8.46 -5.53 -10.53
C HIS A 91 -7.08 -6.19 -10.57
N VAL A 92 -6.26 -5.93 -9.58
CA VAL A 92 -4.89 -6.45 -9.51
C VAL A 92 -4.74 -7.36 -8.31
N LEU A 93 -4.60 -8.66 -8.56
CA LEU A 93 -4.26 -9.66 -7.55
C LEU A 93 -2.74 -9.85 -7.53
N ARG A 94 -2.09 -9.52 -6.41
CA ARG A 94 -0.66 -9.77 -6.17
C ARG A 94 -0.48 -10.93 -5.20
N LEU A 95 0.26 -11.93 -5.64
CA LEU A 95 0.69 -13.05 -4.81
C LEU A 95 2.17 -12.88 -4.52
N SER A 96 2.54 -12.82 -3.25
CA SER A 96 3.94 -12.67 -2.86
C SER A 96 4.37 -13.78 -1.91
N TYR A 97 5.59 -14.24 -2.14
CA TYR A 97 6.33 -15.13 -1.26
C TYR A 97 7.60 -14.42 -0.81
N GLU A 98 7.81 -14.38 0.51
CA GLU A 98 8.99 -13.78 1.11
C GLU A 98 9.58 -14.75 2.13
N ASP A 99 10.92 -14.91 2.14
CA ASP A 99 11.58 -15.80 3.09
C ASP A 99 12.99 -15.31 3.45
N ALA A 100 13.48 -15.79 4.58
CA ALA A 100 14.85 -15.57 4.99
C ALA A 100 15.81 -16.34 4.08
N LEU A 101 16.87 -15.66 3.62
CA LEU A 101 17.94 -16.30 2.83
C LEU A 101 19.14 -16.60 3.72
N PHE A 102 19.52 -15.66 4.59
CA PHE A 102 20.59 -15.75 5.60
C PHE A 102 20.18 -14.96 6.84
N GLN A 103 21.03 -14.90 7.87
CA GLN A 103 20.71 -14.25 9.17
C GLN A 103 20.15 -12.82 9.08
N SER A 104 20.57 -12.04 8.07
CA SER A 104 20.15 -10.63 7.92
C SER A 104 19.63 -10.36 6.51
N TRP A 105 19.30 -11.38 5.73
CA TRP A 105 18.86 -11.24 4.35
C TRP A 105 17.51 -11.90 4.14
N ARG A 106 16.66 -11.24 3.37
CA ARG A 106 15.40 -11.77 2.88
C ARG A 106 15.31 -11.62 1.37
N PHE A 107 14.57 -12.52 0.75
CA PHE A 107 14.14 -12.31 -0.62
C PHE A 107 12.63 -12.27 -0.70
N ARG A 108 12.10 -11.56 -1.68
CA ARG A 108 10.68 -11.50 -2.00
C ARG A 108 10.50 -11.78 -3.50
N PHE A 109 9.46 -12.51 -3.82
CA PHE A 109 9.04 -12.81 -5.18
C PHE A 109 7.56 -12.47 -5.32
N THR A 110 7.19 -11.70 -6.35
CA THR A 110 5.82 -11.23 -6.53
C THR A 110 5.31 -11.52 -7.93
N VAL A 111 4.10 -12.07 -8.01
CA VAL A 111 3.38 -12.39 -9.26
C VAL A 111 2.08 -11.61 -9.28
N PRO A 112 1.90 -10.63 -10.16
CA PRO A 112 0.65 -9.91 -10.35
C PRO A 112 -0.21 -10.57 -11.44
N ILE A 113 -1.52 -10.62 -11.19
CA ILE A 113 -2.55 -10.96 -12.17
C ILE A 113 -3.45 -9.73 -12.29
N VAL A 114 -3.62 -9.24 -13.50
CA VAL A 114 -4.33 -8.01 -13.81
C VAL A 114 -5.56 -8.33 -14.64
N ASN A 115 -6.71 -7.79 -14.22
CA ASN A 115 -7.93 -7.77 -14.99
C ASN A 115 -8.36 -6.30 -15.18
N ASP A 116 -8.59 -5.91 -16.43
CA ASP A 116 -9.16 -4.62 -16.79
C ASP A 116 -10.56 -4.85 -17.38
N SER A 117 -11.52 -4.08 -16.91
CA SER A 117 -12.93 -4.18 -17.30
C SER A 117 -13.64 -2.83 -17.17
N GLY A 118 -14.88 -2.75 -17.66
CA GLY A 118 -15.74 -1.60 -17.38
C GLY A 118 -16.16 -1.52 -15.92
N GLY A 119 -16.12 -2.64 -15.21
CA GLY A 119 -16.32 -2.71 -13.77
C GLY A 119 -17.75 -2.53 -13.29
N PHE A 120 -17.90 -2.13 -12.02
CA PHE A 120 -19.19 -1.98 -11.34
C PHE A 120 -19.23 -0.84 -10.30
N LEU A 121 -18.10 -0.15 -10.07
CA LEU A 121 -17.97 0.85 -9.01
C LEU A 121 -18.56 2.21 -9.37
N ASP A 122 -18.72 2.55 -10.64
CA ASP A 122 -19.15 3.88 -11.07
C ASP A 122 -20.44 4.35 -10.39
N SER A 123 -21.45 3.48 -10.32
CA SER A 123 -22.69 3.83 -9.65
C SER A 123 -22.50 4.09 -8.15
N THR A 124 -21.66 3.30 -7.50
CA THR A 124 -21.32 3.43 -6.07
C THR A 124 -20.59 4.73 -5.81
N ILE A 125 -19.59 5.06 -6.64
CA ILE A 125 -18.79 6.29 -6.53
C ILE A 125 -19.67 7.52 -6.78
N ASN A 126 -20.53 7.48 -7.80
CA ASN A 126 -21.46 8.57 -8.09
C ASN A 126 -22.44 8.82 -6.94
N HIS A 127 -22.98 7.76 -6.31
CA HIS A 127 -23.81 7.91 -5.10
C HIS A 127 -23.03 8.48 -3.93
N TRP A 128 -21.78 8.07 -3.73
CA TRP A 128 -20.90 8.59 -2.68
C TRP A 128 -20.65 10.07 -2.89
N HIS A 129 -20.26 10.50 -4.09
CA HIS A 129 -20.07 11.92 -4.40
C HIS A 129 -21.33 12.75 -4.15
N HIS A 130 -22.50 12.22 -4.53
CA HIS A 130 -23.77 12.88 -4.28
C HIS A 130 -24.09 13.03 -2.77
N TRP A 131 -23.86 11.99 -1.98
CA TRP A 131 -24.14 12.02 -0.53
C TRP A 131 -23.26 12.99 0.23
N PHE A 132 -22.01 13.11 -0.14
CA PHE A 132 -21.04 13.96 0.55
C PHE A 132 -20.83 15.32 -0.11
N GLY A 133 -21.52 15.59 -1.22
CA GLY A 133 -21.41 16.87 -1.93
C GLY A 133 -20.06 17.07 -2.63
N PHE A 134 -19.37 15.98 -2.97
CA PHE A 134 -18.12 16.05 -3.73
C PHE A 134 -18.39 16.40 -5.18
N ASN A 135 -17.43 17.07 -5.81
CA ASN A 135 -17.52 17.38 -7.25
C ASN A 135 -17.42 16.07 -8.05
N PRO A 136 -18.41 15.73 -8.90
CA PRO A 136 -18.38 14.51 -9.71
C PRO A 136 -17.35 14.55 -10.86
N GLY A 137 -16.66 15.67 -11.08
CA GLY A 137 -15.69 15.82 -12.16
C GLY A 137 -16.34 15.63 -13.54
N ASN A 138 -15.69 14.83 -14.38
CA ASN A 138 -16.17 14.51 -15.74
C ASN A 138 -17.18 13.35 -15.78
N ARG A 139 -17.37 12.60 -14.66
CA ARG A 139 -18.21 11.39 -14.60
C ARG A 139 -19.62 11.51 -15.21
N PRO A 140 -20.37 12.64 -15.04
CA PRO A 140 -21.69 12.78 -15.62
C PRO A 140 -21.72 12.83 -17.16
N PHE A 141 -20.59 13.02 -17.81
CA PHE A 141 -20.47 13.15 -19.26
C PHE A 141 -20.01 11.87 -19.95
N TYR A 142 -19.68 10.82 -19.18
CA TYR A 142 -19.19 9.56 -19.69
C TYR A 142 -20.15 8.42 -19.29
N PRO A 143 -20.32 7.40 -20.16
CA PRO A 143 -21.10 6.22 -19.82
C PRO A 143 -20.52 5.49 -18.62
N GLN A 144 -21.36 4.79 -17.88
CA GLN A 144 -20.91 3.99 -16.73
C GLN A 144 -20.47 2.60 -17.16
N ASN A 145 -19.50 2.03 -16.45
CA ASN A 145 -19.01 0.67 -16.60
C ASN A 145 -18.47 0.39 -18.01
N GLU A 146 -17.79 1.35 -18.60
CA GLU A 146 -17.06 1.17 -19.86
C GLU A 146 -15.57 0.97 -19.61
N LEU A 147 -14.89 0.34 -20.55
CA LEU A 147 -13.44 0.23 -20.59
C LEU A 147 -12.90 0.97 -21.81
N VAL A 148 -12.24 2.10 -21.56
CA VAL A 148 -11.56 2.88 -22.59
C VAL A 148 -10.23 3.40 -22.02
N TYR A 149 -9.12 2.78 -22.38
CA TYR A 149 -7.80 3.32 -22.11
C TYR A 149 -7.20 3.76 -23.42
N SER A 150 -7.28 5.05 -23.68
CA SER A 150 -6.81 5.67 -24.91
C SER A 150 -5.80 6.78 -24.60
N TYR A 151 -4.65 6.69 -25.24
CA TYR A 151 -3.62 7.72 -25.19
C TYR A 151 -3.06 7.97 -26.60
N SER A 152 -2.86 9.21 -26.94
CA SER A 152 -2.17 9.63 -28.14
C SER A 152 -1.15 10.71 -27.80
N GLY A 153 0.08 10.52 -28.25
CA GLY A 153 1.19 11.42 -27.97
C GLY A 153 2.51 10.83 -28.44
N ARG A 154 3.43 10.56 -27.54
CA ARG A 154 4.72 9.89 -27.84
C ARG A 154 4.59 8.41 -28.18
N GLY A 155 3.41 7.84 -27.98
CA GLY A 155 2.99 6.51 -28.34
C GLY A 155 1.50 6.53 -28.61
N SER A 156 0.90 5.36 -28.79
CA SER A 156 -0.54 5.22 -28.96
C SER A 156 -1.00 4.01 -28.15
N ILE A 157 -1.96 4.25 -27.27
CA ILE A 157 -2.66 3.20 -26.50
C ILE A 157 -4.12 3.24 -26.93
N ASP A 158 -4.68 2.05 -27.17
CA ASP A 158 -6.09 1.85 -27.47
C ASP A 158 -6.54 0.49 -26.94
N LEU A 159 -7.07 0.47 -25.71
CA LEU A 159 -7.54 -0.72 -25.03
C LEU A 159 -9.00 -0.51 -24.64
N THR A 160 -9.89 -1.21 -25.33
CA THR A 160 -11.35 -1.08 -25.17
C THR A 160 -12.02 -2.43 -24.94
N ARG A 161 -11.24 -3.48 -24.74
CA ARG A 161 -11.77 -4.85 -24.50
C ARG A 161 -11.32 -5.34 -23.14
N GLU A 162 -12.27 -5.85 -22.39
CA GLU A 162 -12.00 -6.54 -21.14
C GLU A 162 -10.97 -7.64 -21.30
N GLN A 163 -10.08 -7.75 -20.34
CA GLN A 163 -8.97 -8.68 -20.41
C GLN A 163 -8.48 -9.10 -19.04
N THR A 164 -7.88 -10.29 -19.01
CA THR A 164 -7.09 -10.76 -17.87
C THR A 164 -5.73 -11.21 -18.37
N SER A 165 -4.67 -10.83 -17.68
CA SER A 165 -3.29 -11.20 -18.05
C SER A 165 -2.40 -11.28 -16.83
N LEU A 166 -1.31 -12.03 -16.97
CA LEU A 166 -0.18 -11.94 -16.06
C LEU A 166 0.47 -10.56 -16.22
N GLY A 167 0.89 -9.95 -15.12
CA GLY A 167 1.75 -8.78 -15.15
C GLY A 167 3.24 -9.15 -15.06
N ASP A 168 4.08 -8.14 -14.92
CA ASP A 168 5.51 -8.35 -14.78
C ASP A 168 5.86 -8.89 -13.41
N ILE A 169 6.63 -9.98 -13.41
CA ILE A 169 7.06 -10.67 -12.20
C ILE A 169 8.30 -9.96 -11.64
N SER A 170 8.32 -9.74 -10.32
CA SER A 170 9.48 -9.15 -9.64
C SER A 170 10.14 -10.09 -8.65
N GLY A 171 11.47 -9.94 -8.53
CA GLY A 171 12.31 -10.56 -7.51
C GLY A 171 13.12 -9.49 -6.77
N GLU A 172 13.16 -9.58 -5.45
CA GLU A 172 13.75 -8.57 -4.59
C GLU A 172 14.64 -9.21 -3.52
N LEU A 173 15.69 -8.49 -3.12
CA LEU A 173 16.62 -8.91 -2.07
C LEU A 173 16.83 -7.77 -1.09
N GLY A 174 16.65 -8.05 0.19
CA GLY A 174 16.77 -7.11 1.29
C GLY A 174 17.83 -7.50 2.30
N TRP A 175 18.59 -6.53 2.77
CA TRP A 175 19.56 -6.64 3.85
C TRP A 175 19.14 -5.80 5.05
N TYR A 176 19.14 -6.41 6.22
CA TYR A 176 18.70 -5.82 7.50
C TYR A 176 19.88 -5.61 8.45
N PRO A 177 20.64 -4.49 8.36
CA PRO A 177 21.71 -4.17 9.32
C PRO A 177 21.21 -3.87 10.72
N ILE A 178 19.97 -3.42 10.87
CA ILE A 178 19.33 -3.16 12.17
C ILE A 178 17.94 -3.76 12.15
N ASP A 179 17.67 -4.68 13.06
CA ASP A 179 16.33 -5.18 13.33
C ASP A 179 16.20 -5.56 14.81
N ASP A 180 15.56 -4.72 15.59
CA ASP A 180 15.27 -4.94 17.00
C ASP A 180 13.80 -4.64 17.34
N ALA A 181 13.40 -4.79 18.58
CA ALA A 181 12.02 -4.59 19.01
C ALA A 181 11.49 -3.17 18.73
N HIS A 182 12.36 -2.18 18.62
CA HIS A 182 11.99 -0.77 18.54
C HIS A 182 12.25 -0.14 17.17
N ARG A 183 13.16 -0.69 16.39
CA ARG A 183 13.57 -0.10 15.12
C ARG A 183 14.03 -1.15 14.12
N THR A 184 13.84 -0.82 12.86
CA THR A 184 14.40 -1.56 11.72
C THR A 184 15.07 -0.57 10.77
N LEU A 185 16.15 -0.99 10.15
CA LEU A 185 16.73 -0.38 8.98
C LEU A 185 17.07 -1.49 8.01
N SER A 186 16.59 -1.38 6.77
CA SER A 186 16.92 -2.33 5.71
C SER A 186 17.18 -1.63 4.38
N PHE A 187 17.94 -2.27 3.52
CA PHE A 187 18.24 -1.83 2.16
C PHE A 187 17.86 -2.92 1.20
N TRP A 188 17.17 -2.56 0.13
CA TRP A 188 16.60 -3.47 -0.83
C TRP A 188 17.02 -3.14 -2.24
N GLY A 189 17.15 -4.17 -3.05
CA GLY A 189 17.28 -4.09 -4.50
C GLY A 189 16.33 -5.06 -5.16
N GLY A 190 15.75 -4.68 -6.29
CA GLY A 190 14.79 -5.51 -7.01
C GLY A 190 14.93 -5.39 -8.51
N LEU A 191 14.51 -6.45 -9.19
CA LEU A 191 14.39 -6.54 -10.65
C LEU A 191 12.97 -6.99 -11.00
N GLN A 192 12.42 -6.41 -12.06
CA GLN A 192 11.17 -6.82 -12.68
C GLN A 192 11.46 -7.35 -14.07
N ALA A 193 10.93 -8.54 -14.39
CA ALA A 193 11.11 -9.18 -15.69
C ALA A 193 9.90 -8.90 -16.59
N PRO A 194 10.07 -8.70 -17.91
CA PRO A 194 9.01 -8.41 -18.86
C PRO A 194 8.19 -9.68 -19.19
N THR A 195 7.39 -10.14 -18.22
CA THR A 195 6.52 -11.32 -18.34
C THR A 195 5.08 -10.95 -18.65
N GLY A 196 4.73 -9.69 -18.49
CA GLY A 196 3.43 -9.13 -18.83
C GLY A 196 3.29 -8.88 -20.34
N SER A 197 2.27 -8.10 -20.70
CA SER A 197 1.96 -7.79 -22.09
C SER A 197 1.82 -6.28 -22.28
N VAL A 198 2.60 -5.71 -23.17
CA VAL A 198 2.54 -4.31 -23.57
C VAL A 198 1.16 -3.95 -24.14
N SER A 199 0.64 -4.79 -25.05
CA SER A 199 -0.68 -4.55 -25.67
C SER A 199 -1.83 -4.64 -24.69
N LYS A 200 -1.60 -5.22 -23.51
CA LYS A 200 -2.56 -5.32 -22.42
C LYS A 200 -2.22 -4.41 -21.23
N LEU A 201 -1.23 -3.55 -21.37
CA LEU A 201 -0.78 -2.65 -20.30
C LEU A 201 -0.48 -3.36 -18.96
N THR A 202 -0.03 -4.62 -19.03
CA THR A 202 0.34 -5.41 -17.86
C THR A 202 1.85 -5.57 -17.67
N GLY A 203 2.64 -5.01 -18.58
CA GLY A 203 4.08 -4.87 -18.57
C GLY A 203 4.51 -3.83 -19.59
N ASP A 204 5.71 -3.28 -19.43
CA ASP A 204 6.28 -2.25 -20.33
C ASP A 204 7.14 -2.83 -21.46
N GLY A 205 7.36 -4.15 -21.45
CA GLY A 205 8.14 -4.87 -22.46
C GLY A 205 9.64 -4.91 -22.18
N ALA A 206 10.09 -4.33 -21.06
CA ALA A 206 11.50 -4.24 -20.72
C ALA A 206 11.80 -4.78 -19.30
N TRP A 207 13.08 -4.94 -19.00
CA TRP A 207 13.52 -5.14 -17.62
C TRP A 207 13.54 -3.81 -16.89
N ASP A 208 13.20 -3.87 -15.61
CA ASP A 208 13.28 -2.72 -14.70
C ASP A 208 14.06 -3.08 -13.46
N GLY A 209 14.67 -2.06 -12.85
CA GLY A 209 15.37 -2.20 -11.58
C GLY A 209 14.92 -1.14 -10.57
N ALA A 210 15.04 -1.47 -9.28
CA ALA A 210 14.83 -0.51 -8.20
C ALA A 210 15.80 -0.76 -7.06
N ALA A 211 16.09 0.31 -6.29
CA ALA A 211 16.81 0.21 -5.04
C ALA A 211 16.21 1.19 -4.03
N TRP A 212 16.07 0.75 -2.76
CA TRP A 212 15.47 1.58 -1.72
C TRP A 212 15.99 1.26 -0.33
N ALA A 213 15.81 2.21 0.57
CA ALA A 213 16.01 2.05 1.99
C ALA A 213 14.67 2.10 2.71
N HIS A 214 14.49 1.24 3.69
CA HIS A 214 13.36 1.19 4.59
C HIS A 214 13.81 1.43 6.02
N GLY A 215 13.04 2.22 6.77
CA GLY A 215 13.24 2.45 8.19
C GLY A 215 11.93 2.40 8.96
N ALA A 216 11.97 1.81 10.16
CA ALA A 216 10.80 1.75 11.03
C ALA A 216 11.15 2.07 12.47
N LEU A 217 10.20 2.70 13.17
CA LEU A 217 10.25 2.97 14.61
C LEU A 217 8.98 2.45 15.27
N ARG A 218 9.12 1.79 16.43
CA ARG A 218 8.01 1.11 17.12
C ARG A 218 7.95 1.45 18.59
N TRP A 219 6.75 1.82 19.02
CA TRP A 219 6.34 2.03 20.40
C TRP A 219 5.16 1.12 20.74
N PRO A 220 4.75 0.98 21.99
CA PRO A 220 3.69 0.04 22.35
C PRO A 220 2.37 0.22 21.58
N GLN A 221 2.01 1.43 21.19
CA GLN A 221 0.76 1.71 20.48
C GLN A 221 0.96 2.30 19.09
N TRP A 222 2.17 2.73 18.73
CA TRP A 222 2.45 3.40 17.47
C TRP A 222 3.61 2.75 16.74
N GLN A 223 3.48 2.73 15.43
CA GLN A 223 4.56 2.37 14.53
C GLN A 223 4.62 3.42 13.42
N LEU A 224 5.81 3.82 13.06
CA LEU A 224 6.08 4.70 11.95
C LEU A 224 7.02 3.99 10.99
N GLY A 225 6.71 4.07 9.71
CA GLY A 225 7.55 3.56 8.62
C GLY A 225 7.89 4.66 7.64
N ALA A 226 9.06 4.58 7.05
CA ALA A 226 9.49 5.43 5.94
C ALA A 226 10.30 4.63 4.93
N GLU A 227 10.07 4.88 3.65
CA GLU A 227 10.86 4.35 2.53
C GLU A 227 11.25 5.45 1.57
N PHE A 228 12.44 5.33 0.99
CA PHE A 228 12.94 6.20 -0.05
C PHE A 228 13.71 5.37 -1.06
N GLY A 229 13.42 5.54 -2.33
CA GLY A 229 14.06 4.74 -3.36
C GLY A 229 14.05 5.36 -4.74
N VAL A 230 14.71 4.64 -5.61
CA VAL A 230 14.81 4.93 -7.04
C VAL A 230 14.34 3.72 -7.83
N ALA A 231 13.66 3.96 -8.93
CA ALA A 231 13.30 2.93 -9.90
C ALA A 231 13.70 3.39 -11.29
N GLN A 232 14.22 2.48 -12.08
CA GLN A 232 14.81 2.73 -13.40
C GLN A 232 14.30 1.70 -14.37
N PRO A 233 13.50 2.07 -15.41
CA PRO A 233 13.26 1.22 -16.55
C PRO A 233 14.51 1.15 -17.42
N PHE A 234 14.79 -0.03 -17.97
CA PHE A 234 15.91 -0.25 -18.91
C PHE A 234 15.44 -0.24 -20.37
N GLY A 235 14.15 -0.05 -20.60
CA GLY A 235 13.49 0.08 -21.88
C GLY A 235 12.03 0.49 -21.68
N ASP A 236 11.31 0.66 -22.79
CA ASP A 236 9.89 1.00 -22.78
C ASP A 236 9.31 0.80 -24.18
N GLU A 237 8.29 -0.03 -24.29
CA GLU A 237 7.55 -0.24 -25.52
C GLU A 237 6.18 0.48 -25.51
N ILE A 238 5.71 0.94 -24.34
CA ILE A 238 4.41 1.61 -24.21
C ILE A 238 4.49 3.04 -24.76
N PHE A 239 5.52 3.80 -24.36
CA PHE A 239 5.70 5.20 -24.72
C PHE A 239 6.83 5.43 -25.75
N ALA A 240 7.15 4.40 -26.52
CA ALA A 240 8.16 4.45 -27.58
C ALA A 240 9.53 5.01 -27.14
N GLY A 241 9.98 4.59 -25.95
CA GLY A 241 11.24 5.00 -25.37
C GLY A 241 11.20 6.31 -24.57
N ALA A 242 10.03 6.92 -24.37
CA ALA A 242 9.90 8.13 -23.55
C ALA A 242 9.85 7.88 -22.04
N ALA A 243 9.77 6.63 -21.60
CA ALA A 243 9.74 6.23 -20.20
C ALA A 243 11.12 5.82 -19.65
N HIS A 244 12.20 6.42 -20.11
CA HIS A 244 13.55 6.13 -19.59
C HIS A 244 13.94 6.96 -18.38
N ARG A 245 12.96 7.55 -17.69
CA ARG A 245 13.25 8.44 -16.58
C ARG A 245 13.46 7.63 -15.31
N THR A 246 14.58 7.89 -14.64
CA THR A 246 14.75 7.46 -13.25
C THR A 246 13.66 8.10 -12.40
N SER A 247 12.84 7.29 -11.77
CA SER A 247 11.79 7.75 -10.88
C SER A 247 12.25 7.63 -9.44
N LEU A 248 12.03 8.70 -8.67
CA LEU A 248 12.17 8.67 -7.22
C LEU A 248 10.83 8.34 -6.60
N PHE A 249 10.84 7.55 -5.54
CA PHE A 249 9.65 7.31 -4.74
C PHE A 249 9.92 7.44 -3.25
N ALA A 250 8.89 7.82 -2.51
CA ALA A 250 8.92 7.92 -1.06
C ALA A 250 7.60 7.42 -0.48
N ARG A 251 7.65 6.76 0.68
CA ARG A 251 6.49 6.30 1.42
C ARG A 251 6.64 6.63 2.88
N PHE A 252 5.52 6.98 3.50
CA PHE A 252 5.43 7.21 4.94
C PHE A 252 4.17 6.54 5.46
N ALA A 253 4.27 5.87 6.59
CA ALA A 253 3.10 5.28 7.22
C ALA A 253 3.12 5.48 8.74
N ALA A 254 1.92 5.64 9.29
CA ALA A 254 1.68 5.66 10.73
C ALA A 254 0.60 4.63 11.05
N THR A 255 0.92 3.70 11.94
CA THR A 255 0.04 2.65 12.41
C THR A 255 -0.22 2.81 13.89
N ARG A 256 -1.50 2.79 14.29
CA ARG A 256 -1.93 2.82 15.69
C ARG A 256 -2.62 1.51 16.07
N SER A 257 -2.05 0.81 17.04
CA SER A 257 -2.65 -0.41 17.60
C SER A 257 -3.87 -0.08 18.45
N LEU A 258 -4.98 -0.78 18.20
CA LEU A 258 -6.23 -0.72 18.95
C LEU A 258 -6.45 -2.05 19.69
N GLY A 259 -5.69 -2.24 20.77
CA GLY A 259 -5.64 -3.51 21.49
C GLY A 259 -4.78 -4.55 20.77
N GLN A 260 -5.12 -5.84 20.95
CA GLN A 260 -4.30 -6.96 20.46
C GLN A 260 -4.64 -7.39 19.02
N ALA A 261 -5.85 -7.13 18.57
CA ALA A 261 -6.37 -7.70 17.33
C ALA A 261 -6.48 -6.69 16.18
N TRP A 262 -6.57 -5.39 16.48
CA TRP A 262 -6.83 -4.36 15.49
C TRP A 262 -5.73 -3.29 15.48
N ALA A 263 -5.49 -2.73 14.31
CA ALA A 263 -4.73 -1.51 14.13
C ALA A 263 -5.38 -0.66 13.02
N LEU A 264 -5.23 0.65 13.11
CA LEU A 264 -5.53 1.60 12.04
C LEU A 264 -4.21 2.08 11.45
N ARG A 265 -4.20 2.28 10.15
CA ARG A 265 -3.02 2.77 9.42
C ARG A 265 -3.41 3.85 8.43
N ALA A 266 -2.58 4.87 8.37
CA ALA A 266 -2.54 5.84 7.29
C ALA A 266 -1.17 5.76 6.62
N GLN A 267 -1.15 5.78 5.29
CA GLN A 267 0.06 5.68 4.47
C GLN A 267 0.00 6.73 3.37
N LEU A 268 1.11 7.36 3.09
CA LEU A 268 1.28 8.34 2.02
C LEU A 268 2.36 7.83 1.07
N ASP A 269 2.02 7.67 -0.19
CA ASP A 269 2.89 7.19 -1.26
C ASP A 269 3.07 8.30 -2.29
N GLY A 270 4.30 8.61 -2.64
CA GLY A 270 4.63 9.59 -3.66
C GLY A 270 5.70 9.08 -4.61
N GLN A 271 5.57 9.43 -5.87
CA GLN A 271 6.59 9.17 -6.89
C GLN A 271 6.70 10.31 -7.88
N THR A 272 7.87 10.44 -8.50
CA THR A 272 8.06 11.35 -9.65
C THR A 272 7.48 10.73 -10.92
N GLY A 273 7.18 11.56 -11.92
CA GLY A 273 6.63 11.09 -13.20
C GLY A 273 7.50 10.01 -13.86
N ARG A 274 6.84 9.12 -14.59
CA ARG A 274 7.45 7.99 -15.30
C ARG A 274 7.70 8.28 -16.78
N VAL A 275 7.02 9.26 -17.36
CA VAL A 275 7.11 9.60 -18.77
C VAL A 275 7.77 10.97 -18.91
N GLU A 276 8.88 11.02 -19.67
CA GLU A 276 9.64 12.27 -19.88
C GLU A 276 8.85 13.27 -20.73
N ASP A 277 8.92 14.53 -20.32
CA ASP A 277 8.31 15.68 -21.03
C ASP A 277 6.81 15.52 -21.33
N SER A 278 6.09 14.63 -20.63
CA SER A 278 4.65 14.60 -20.73
C SER A 278 4.03 15.86 -20.10
N SER A 279 3.08 16.44 -20.79
CA SER A 279 2.28 17.56 -20.30
C SER A 279 1.07 17.11 -19.47
N LEU A 280 0.74 15.83 -19.50
CA LEU A 280 -0.41 15.23 -18.81
C LEU A 280 -0.09 15.00 -17.33
N ARG A 281 -1.03 15.34 -16.44
CA ARG A 281 -0.88 15.12 -15.01
C ARG A 281 -0.87 13.65 -14.66
N PHE A 282 -1.70 12.86 -15.33
CA PHE A 282 -1.85 11.43 -15.10
C PHE A 282 -0.58 10.61 -15.41
N LEU A 283 0.36 11.17 -16.18
CA LEU A 283 1.68 10.60 -16.47
C LEU A 283 2.81 11.27 -15.66
N GLY A 284 2.46 12.29 -14.89
CA GLY A 284 3.37 13.07 -14.05
C GLY A 284 3.63 12.47 -12.67
N PRO A 285 4.10 13.28 -11.72
CA PRO A 285 4.27 12.87 -10.31
C PRO A 285 2.92 12.54 -9.67
N SER A 286 2.87 11.50 -8.86
CA SER A 286 1.66 11.11 -8.11
C SER A 286 1.88 11.18 -6.59
N LEU A 287 0.77 11.38 -5.89
CA LEU A 287 0.71 11.35 -4.42
C LEU A 287 -0.61 10.71 -4.01
N GLU A 288 -0.56 9.57 -3.34
CA GLU A 288 -1.73 8.83 -2.86
C GLU A 288 -1.78 8.77 -1.34
N LEU A 289 -2.97 8.93 -0.78
CA LEU A 289 -3.26 8.71 0.63
C LEU A 289 -4.05 7.41 0.79
N THR A 290 -3.45 6.44 1.48
CA THR A 290 -4.09 5.17 1.83
C THR A 290 -4.50 5.16 3.29
N VAL A 291 -5.75 4.80 3.58
CA VAL A 291 -6.27 4.64 4.94
C VAL A 291 -6.95 3.29 5.06
N GLY A 292 -6.72 2.61 6.16
CA GLY A 292 -7.32 1.30 6.36
C GLY A 292 -7.08 0.71 7.74
N ALA A 293 -7.47 -0.54 7.87
CA ALA A 293 -7.35 -1.31 9.09
C ALA A 293 -6.62 -2.63 8.85
N VAL A 294 -5.96 -3.06 9.90
CA VAL A 294 -5.29 -4.36 9.99
C VAL A 294 -5.96 -5.16 11.09
N ARG A 295 -6.31 -6.42 10.81
CA ARG A 295 -6.85 -7.36 11.79
C ARG A 295 -5.99 -8.60 11.89
N ARG A 296 -5.54 -8.91 13.09
CA ARG A 296 -4.86 -10.18 13.39
C ARG A 296 -5.87 -11.29 13.60
N LEU A 297 -5.62 -12.43 12.98
CA LEU A 297 -6.39 -13.65 13.14
C LEU A 297 -5.47 -14.74 13.71
N GLY A 298 -5.42 -14.81 15.04
CA GLY A 298 -4.49 -15.71 15.75
C GLY A 298 -3.03 -15.26 15.66
N ALA A 299 -2.10 -16.22 15.69
CA ALA A 299 -0.67 -15.95 15.78
C ALA A 299 -0.01 -15.65 14.42
N HIS A 300 -0.57 -16.16 13.33
CA HIS A 300 0.11 -16.20 12.04
C HIS A 300 -0.62 -15.50 10.91
N TRP A 301 -1.91 -15.20 11.05
CA TRP A 301 -2.69 -14.63 9.98
C TRP A 301 -3.03 -13.16 10.23
N ARG A 302 -3.04 -12.39 9.16
CA ARG A 302 -3.39 -10.99 9.16
C ARG A 302 -4.29 -10.68 7.97
N LEU A 303 -5.32 -9.87 8.20
CA LEU A 303 -6.14 -9.26 7.16
C LEU A 303 -5.85 -7.77 7.12
N GLU A 304 -5.80 -7.22 5.94
CA GLU A 304 -5.64 -5.80 5.67
C GLU A 304 -6.73 -5.35 4.71
N PHE A 305 -7.32 -4.22 4.95
CA PHE A 305 -8.31 -3.65 4.05
C PHE A 305 -8.42 -2.14 4.23
N GLY A 306 -8.77 -1.47 3.18
CA GLY A 306 -8.88 -0.02 3.16
C GLY A 306 -9.08 0.51 1.76
N PHE A 307 -8.76 1.77 1.60
CA PHE A 307 -8.79 2.44 0.32
C PHE A 307 -7.63 3.43 0.19
N ALA A 308 -7.25 3.72 -1.04
CA ALA A 308 -6.32 4.76 -1.42
C ALA A 308 -7.05 5.77 -2.33
N GLU A 309 -6.74 7.04 -2.15
CA GLU A 309 -7.25 8.15 -2.97
C GLU A 309 -6.10 9.00 -3.50
N ASP A 310 -6.29 9.55 -4.68
CA ASP A 310 -5.38 10.50 -5.29
C ASP A 310 -5.37 11.83 -4.52
N ALA A 311 -4.31 12.08 -3.76
CA ALA A 311 -4.16 13.30 -2.97
C ALA A 311 -3.71 14.51 -3.82
N ALA A 312 -3.20 14.29 -5.04
CA ALA A 312 -2.70 15.33 -5.94
C ALA A 312 -3.61 15.64 -7.12
N VAL A 313 -4.77 15.06 -7.18
CA VAL A 313 -5.86 15.20 -8.18
C VAL A 313 -5.42 14.99 -9.63
N ASN A 314 -5.93 13.97 -10.27
CA ASN A 314 -5.65 13.52 -11.63
C ASN A 314 -4.21 13.02 -11.84
N THR A 315 -3.60 12.40 -10.84
CA THR A 315 -2.24 11.83 -10.95
C THR A 315 -2.22 10.32 -10.72
N ALA A 316 -3.28 9.75 -10.16
CA ALA A 316 -3.47 8.35 -9.86
C ALA A 316 -4.96 7.96 -10.10
N PRO A 317 -5.38 6.70 -9.92
CA PRO A 317 -6.79 6.31 -9.92
C PRO A 317 -7.62 7.13 -8.92
N ASP A 318 -8.89 7.40 -9.24
CA ASP A 318 -9.78 8.19 -8.38
C ASP A 318 -9.93 7.55 -6.99
N ILE A 319 -10.08 6.23 -6.97
CA ILE A 319 -10.11 5.44 -5.74
C ILE A 319 -9.62 4.01 -6.00
N THR A 320 -8.91 3.48 -5.04
CA THR A 320 -8.48 2.07 -5.01
C THR A 320 -8.91 1.43 -3.70
N PHE A 321 -9.82 0.47 -3.74
CA PHE A 321 -10.11 -0.42 -2.60
C PHE A 321 -9.13 -1.58 -2.59
N PHE A 322 -8.68 -2.01 -1.41
CA PHE A 322 -7.82 -3.18 -1.29
C PHE A 322 -8.22 -4.11 -0.17
N PHE A 323 -7.92 -5.40 -0.39
CA PHE A 323 -8.06 -6.48 0.58
C PHE A 323 -6.82 -7.35 0.53
N GLY A 324 -6.15 -7.50 1.65
CA GLY A 324 -4.95 -8.31 1.79
C GLY A 324 -5.14 -9.40 2.84
N ILE A 325 -4.62 -10.58 2.56
CA ILE A 325 -4.42 -11.64 3.55
C ILE A 325 -2.95 -12.01 3.56
N ARG A 326 -2.40 -12.15 4.75
CA ARG A 326 -1.01 -12.53 4.93
C ARG A 326 -0.89 -13.61 5.99
N ARG A 327 -0.10 -14.64 5.68
CA ARG A 327 0.40 -15.59 6.65
C ARG A 327 1.86 -15.25 6.96
N GLN A 328 2.13 -14.94 8.21
CA GLN A 328 3.47 -14.59 8.67
C GLN A 328 4.06 -15.69 9.54
N SER A 329 5.36 -15.91 9.38
CA SER A 329 6.17 -16.64 10.34
C SER A 329 6.37 -15.84 11.63
N SER A 330 6.77 -16.52 12.71
CA SER A 330 7.09 -15.85 13.96
C SER A 330 8.31 -14.95 13.77
N ALA A 331 8.29 -13.74 14.33
CA ALA A 331 9.47 -12.90 14.37
C ALA A 331 10.57 -13.54 15.24
N LYS A 332 11.82 -13.31 14.90
CA LYS A 332 12.99 -13.66 15.72
C LYS A 332 12.95 -13.05 17.08
#